data_9f5556ec0698111bdbd16f723860c098
#
_entry.id   9f5556ec0698111bdbd16f723860c098
#
_cell.length_a   1.000
_cell.length_b   1.000
_cell.length_c   1.000
_cell.angle_alpha   90.00
_cell.angle_beta   90.00
_cell.angle_gamma   90.00
#
_symmetry.space_group_name_H-M   'P 1'
#
loop_
_entity.id
_entity.type
_entity.pdbx_description
1 polymer ?
#
loop_
_entity_poly.entity_id
_entity_poly.type
_entity_poly.pdbx_seq_one_letter_code
_entity_poly.pdbx_strand_id
1 'polypeptide(L)'
;MHSENPGQAALSRLAGSRVVRGAILAVLSSLVPLQDAAAHDPGLSSLTIRPRTSDLEATLTLAVKDAAQLAELDENHDGTVTQTEFARARPQLEAVVARQVVIAADGKVAKDKSISSCLDENNNVEVRLDFGATVFSSLEIQSKIIASLPLGHRQYLQVQNSAGETVFERLLSASADRTTAQMPHTNWSTTAVESVRSFTNFLSLGVKHILTGYDHLLFLLGLLVVARGFFSALNIITSFTIAHSITLAVATLRLVQIPSRIVEPLIAASIVFVGVENLLRGEIPKSRWLVTFGFGLIHGFGFASALREAGIASGAGGIVLPLFSFNLGVELGQVMVAAAVLPIIWKLRENPMFIARWAPACSAAVVLLGSFWLVERVYMN
;
A
#
# COMPACT_ATOMS: atom_id res chain seq x y z
N MET A 1 -42.25 35.99 -11.73
CA MET A 1 -42.14 34.54 -11.76
C MET A 1 -40.68 34.18 -11.45
N HIS A 2 -40.35 33.89 -10.19
CA HIS A 2 -39.04 33.45 -9.78
C HIS A 2 -38.97 31.92 -10.00
N SER A 3 -38.16 31.48 -10.95
CA SER A 3 -37.87 30.08 -11.12
C SER A 3 -36.92 29.65 -10.01
N GLU A 4 -37.43 28.87 -9.04
CA GLU A 4 -36.60 28.25 -8.04
C GLU A 4 -35.62 27.29 -8.73
N ASN A 5 -34.37 27.41 -8.38
CA ASN A 5 -33.27 26.57 -8.90
C ASN A 5 -33.49 25.12 -8.43
N PRO A 6 -33.67 24.15 -9.36
CA PRO A 6 -33.97 22.76 -8.99
C PRO A 6 -32.94 22.11 -8.04
N GLY A 7 -31.71 22.62 -7.99
CA GLY A 7 -30.68 22.19 -7.06
C GLY A 7 -30.94 22.58 -5.62
N GLN A 8 -31.50 23.76 -5.33
CA GLN A 8 -31.83 24.22 -3.98
C GLN A 8 -33.03 23.45 -3.40
N ALA A 9 -34.01 23.14 -4.24
CA ALA A 9 -35.17 22.32 -3.82
C ALA A 9 -34.78 20.87 -3.53
N ALA A 10 -33.76 20.31 -4.20
CA ALA A 10 -33.23 18.97 -3.91
C ALA A 10 -32.48 18.93 -2.58
N LEU A 11 -31.66 19.93 -2.28
CA LEU A 11 -30.90 20.03 -1.01
C LEU A 11 -31.83 20.23 0.20
N SER A 12 -32.89 21.02 0.09
CA SER A 12 -33.87 21.22 1.17
C SER A 12 -34.70 19.95 1.44
N ARG A 13 -35.01 19.15 0.42
CA ARG A 13 -35.70 17.85 0.59
C ARG A 13 -34.79 16.77 1.19
N LEU A 14 -33.50 16.77 0.88
CA LEU A 14 -32.52 15.86 1.50
C LEU A 14 -32.30 16.16 2.98
N ALA A 15 -32.21 17.42 3.36
CA ALA A 15 -32.03 17.85 4.75
C ALA A 15 -33.27 17.56 5.64
N GLY A 16 -34.48 17.47 5.04
CA GLY A 16 -35.75 17.23 5.75
C GLY A 16 -36.15 15.78 5.92
N SER A 17 -35.51 14.83 5.24
CA SER A 17 -35.91 13.42 5.26
C SER A 17 -35.49 12.75 6.59
N ARG A 18 -36.49 12.29 7.36
CA ARG A 18 -36.27 11.49 8.60
C ARG A 18 -35.39 10.25 8.36
N VAL A 19 -35.40 9.71 7.13
CA VAL A 19 -34.63 8.55 6.72
C VAL A 19 -33.14 8.89 6.59
N VAL A 20 -32.78 10.06 6.03
CA VAL A 20 -31.38 10.52 5.94
C VAL A 20 -30.83 10.80 7.33
N ARG A 21 -31.61 11.44 8.21
CA ARG A 21 -31.23 11.64 9.61
C ARG A 21 -31.09 10.32 10.38
N GLY A 22 -31.98 9.36 10.14
CA GLY A 22 -31.91 8.02 10.74
C GLY A 22 -30.72 7.21 10.23
N ALA A 23 -30.40 7.30 8.93
CA ALA A 23 -29.22 6.65 8.34
C ALA A 23 -27.90 7.28 8.85
N ILE A 24 -27.87 8.61 8.97
CA ILE A 24 -26.72 9.33 9.56
C ILE A 24 -26.52 8.94 11.03
N LEU A 25 -27.61 8.87 11.82
CA LEU A 25 -27.55 8.44 13.21
C LEU A 25 -27.17 6.97 13.36
N ALA A 26 -27.67 6.06 12.50
CA ALA A 26 -27.31 4.65 12.50
C ALA A 26 -25.84 4.44 12.11
N VAL A 27 -25.31 5.21 11.14
CA VAL A 27 -23.90 5.20 10.75
C VAL A 27 -23.03 5.80 11.86
N LEU A 28 -23.47 6.89 12.50
CA LEU A 28 -22.78 7.49 13.65
C LEU A 28 -22.77 6.58 14.88
N SER A 29 -23.85 5.82 15.13
CA SER A 29 -23.91 4.87 16.24
C SER A 29 -23.15 3.56 15.97
N SER A 30 -22.94 3.19 14.71
CA SER A 30 -22.07 2.06 14.32
C SER A 30 -20.58 2.42 14.27
N LEU A 31 -20.25 3.71 14.38
CA LEU A 31 -18.86 4.21 14.45
C LEU A 31 -18.25 4.11 15.88
N VAL A 32 -18.94 3.52 16.84
CA VAL A 32 -18.42 3.21 18.19
C VAL A 32 -18.15 1.70 18.26
N PRO A 33 -16.95 1.18 18.43
CA PRO A 33 -15.58 1.65 18.29
C PRO A 33 -14.87 1.05 17.07
N LEU A 34 -14.62 1.82 16.05
CA LEU A 34 -13.69 1.46 14.98
C LEU A 34 -12.24 1.84 15.39
N GLN A 35 -11.86 1.60 16.65
CA GLN A 35 -10.51 1.89 17.13
C GLN A 35 -9.40 1.07 16.42
N ASP A 36 -9.76 0.06 15.62
CA ASP A 36 -8.78 -0.77 14.88
C ASP A 36 -8.99 -0.76 13.36
N ALA A 37 -9.85 0.09 12.81
CA ALA A 37 -9.99 0.27 11.38
C ALA A 37 -9.05 1.37 10.84
N ALA A 38 -7.80 1.37 11.30
CA ALA A 38 -6.75 2.10 10.63
C ALA A 38 -6.61 1.53 9.22
N ALA A 39 -6.92 2.33 8.21
CA ALA A 39 -6.73 1.99 6.80
C ALA A 39 -5.23 2.00 6.46
N HIS A 40 -4.45 1.17 7.17
CA HIS A 40 -3.04 0.99 6.89
C HIS A 40 -2.93 -0.04 5.78
N ASP A 41 -2.35 0.41 4.68
CA ASP A 41 -1.82 -0.48 3.66
C ASP A 41 -0.90 -1.50 4.36
N PRO A 42 -1.05 -2.82 4.10
CA PRO A 42 -0.16 -3.79 4.70
C PRO A 42 1.28 -3.40 4.35
N GLY A 43 2.07 -3.09 5.38
CA GLY A 43 3.42 -2.59 5.24
C GLY A 43 4.29 -3.53 4.39
N LEU A 44 5.25 -2.97 3.70
CA LEU A 44 6.25 -3.69 2.93
C LEU A 44 7.63 -3.28 3.44
N SER A 45 8.47 -4.25 3.79
CA SER A 45 9.88 -4.04 4.13
C SER A 45 10.78 -4.75 3.14
N SER A 46 12.09 -4.46 3.17
CA SER A 46 13.06 -5.20 2.39
C SER A 46 14.17 -5.78 3.25
N LEU A 47 14.66 -6.95 2.84
CA LEU A 47 15.87 -7.57 3.36
C LEU A 47 16.78 -7.89 2.18
N THR A 48 17.86 -7.14 2.02
CA THR A 48 18.85 -7.33 0.96
C THR A 48 20.08 -7.98 1.53
N ILE A 49 20.50 -9.11 0.98
CA ILE A 49 21.69 -9.86 1.39
C ILE A 49 22.71 -9.79 0.27
N ARG A 50 23.93 -9.35 0.61
CA ARG A 50 25.02 -9.17 -0.34
C ARG A 50 26.32 -9.77 0.19
N PRO A 51 26.96 -10.71 -0.52
CA PRO A 51 28.29 -11.16 -0.17
C PRO A 51 29.32 -10.05 -0.44
N ARG A 52 30.18 -9.80 0.53
CA ARG A 52 31.38 -8.97 0.41
C ARG A 52 32.63 -9.87 0.38
N THR A 53 33.79 -9.27 0.18
CA THR A 53 35.06 -10.01 0.03
C THR A 53 35.36 -10.92 1.24
N SER A 54 34.98 -10.53 2.46
CA SER A 54 35.25 -11.25 3.71
C SER A 54 34.00 -11.55 4.55
N ASP A 55 32.85 -11.02 4.17
CA ASP A 55 31.66 -11.00 5.01
C ASP A 55 30.38 -11.11 4.15
N LEU A 56 29.27 -11.37 4.81
CA LEU A 56 27.94 -11.31 4.25
C LEU A 56 27.22 -10.12 4.89
N GLU A 57 26.84 -9.14 4.11
CA GLU A 57 26.06 -7.99 4.56
C GLU A 57 24.57 -8.27 4.34
N ALA A 58 23.75 -8.06 5.38
CA ALA A 58 22.31 -8.04 5.28
C ALA A 58 21.79 -6.65 5.69
N THR A 59 21.02 -6.01 4.82
CA THR A 59 20.39 -4.71 5.06
C THR A 59 18.90 -4.88 5.13
N LEU A 60 18.32 -4.62 6.29
CA LEU A 60 16.88 -4.57 6.53
C LEU A 60 16.44 -3.11 6.45
N THR A 61 15.45 -2.81 5.60
CA THR A 61 14.83 -1.48 5.49
C THR A 61 13.37 -1.56 5.89
N LEU A 62 12.97 -0.71 6.81
CA LEU A 62 11.62 -0.61 7.37
C LEU A 62 11.14 0.84 7.31
N ALA A 63 9.86 1.06 7.10
CA ALA A 63 9.25 2.36 7.41
C ALA A 63 9.39 2.66 8.91
N VAL A 64 9.56 3.93 9.28
CA VAL A 64 9.67 4.34 10.70
C VAL A 64 8.50 3.85 11.52
N LYS A 65 7.26 3.91 11.00
CA LYS A 65 6.05 3.42 11.68
C LYS A 65 6.08 1.90 11.96
N ASP A 66 6.69 1.13 11.07
CA ASP A 66 6.84 -0.32 11.26
C ASP A 66 7.97 -0.62 12.25
N ALA A 67 9.07 0.14 12.17
CA ALA A 67 10.17 0.04 13.11
C ALA A 67 9.75 0.45 14.53
N ALA A 68 8.80 1.39 14.68
CA ALA A 68 8.22 1.79 15.96
C ALA A 68 7.42 0.66 16.66
N GLN A 69 6.99 -0.37 15.93
CA GLN A 69 6.41 -1.58 16.54
C GLN A 69 7.47 -2.48 17.21
N LEU A 70 8.74 -2.31 16.87
CA LEU A 70 9.85 -3.11 17.34
C LEU A 70 10.60 -2.47 18.50
N ALA A 71 10.60 -1.14 18.56
CA ALA A 71 11.25 -0.34 19.58
C ALA A 71 10.52 1.01 19.72
N GLU A 72 10.55 1.60 20.92
CA GLU A 72 9.92 2.89 21.21
C GLU A 72 10.71 4.03 20.54
N LEU A 73 10.42 4.28 19.25
CA LEU A 73 11.16 5.27 18.45
C LEU A 73 10.62 6.70 18.64
N ASP A 74 9.34 6.87 18.95
CA ASP A 74 8.67 8.16 19.17
C ASP A 74 8.37 8.30 20.67
N GLU A 75 9.34 8.80 21.42
CA GLU A 75 9.28 8.91 22.90
C GLU A 75 8.24 9.94 23.36
N ASN A 76 8.06 11.01 22.59
CA ASN A 76 7.16 12.11 22.92
C ASN A 76 5.74 11.96 22.35
N HIS A 77 5.50 10.92 21.53
CA HIS A 77 4.24 10.60 20.86
C HIS A 77 3.68 11.75 20.01
N ASP A 78 4.59 12.52 19.35
CA ASP A 78 4.20 13.61 18.44
C ASP A 78 3.98 13.14 16.98
N GLY A 79 4.16 11.84 16.71
CA GLY A 79 3.99 11.23 15.39
C GLY A 79 5.22 11.39 14.46
N THR A 80 6.31 12.02 14.95
CA THR A 80 7.55 12.19 14.19
C THR A 80 8.74 11.62 14.95
N VAL A 81 9.61 10.88 14.26
CA VAL A 81 10.82 10.36 14.89
C VAL A 81 12.00 11.25 14.53
N THR A 82 12.52 11.94 15.52
CA THR A 82 13.72 12.78 15.37
C THR A 82 14.99 11.93 15.41
N GLN A 83 16.10 12.45 14.89
CA GLN A 83 17.42 11.80 14.98
C GLN A 83 17.84 11.55 16.45
N THR A 84 17.42 12.41 17.37
CA THR A 84 17.72 12.28 18.80
C THR A 84 16.96 11.13 19.45
N GLU A 85 15.68 10.98 19.16
CA GLU A 85 14.84 9.88 19.62
C GLU A 85 15.31 8.56 19.04
N PHE A 86 15.55 8.53 17.72
CA PHE A 86 16.12 7.37 17.06
C PHE A 86 17.45 6.93 17.70
N ALA A 87 18.36 7.86 18.01
CA ALA A 87 19.63 7.53 18.65
C ALA A 87 19.48 6.90 20.04
N ARG A 88 18.42 7.25 20.80
CA ARG A 88 18.11 6.64 22.10
C ARG A 88 17.54 5.23 21.97
N ALA A 89 16.61 5.02 21.03
CA ALA A 89 15.96 3.73 20.83
C ALA A 89 16.81 2.73 20.02
N ARG A 90 17.83 3.22 19.31
CA ARG A 90 18.72 2.46 18.44
C ARG A 90 19.24 1.15 19.05
N PRO A 91 19.78 1.10 20.29
CA PRO A 91 20.30 -0.15 20.84
C PRO A 91 19.23 -1.22 21.04
N GLN A 92 18.01 -0.82 21.39
CA GLN A 92 16.87 -1.74 21.53
C GLN A 92 16.45 -2.29 20.17
N LEU A 93 16.32 -1.44 19.16
CA LEU A 93 15.97 -1.84 17.80
C LEU A 93 17.00 -2.84 17.22
N GLU A 94 18.28 -2.51 17.32
CA GLU A 94 19.37 -3.37 16.85
C GLU A 94 19.35 -4.73 17.55
N ALA A 95 19.11 -4.78 18.85
CA ALA A 95 19.01 -6.02 19.60
C ALA A 95 17.80 -6.89 19.19
N VAL A 96 16.67 -6.28 18.86
CA VAL A 96 15.48 -6.98 18.36
C VAL A 96 15.76 -7.57 16.98
N VAL A 97 16.32 -6.77 16.07
CA VAL A 97 16.62 -7.22 14.70
C VAL A 97 17.65 -8.33 14.68
N ALA A 98 18.73 -8.22 15.45
CA ALA A 98 19.78 -9.25 15.54
C ALA A 98 19.23 -10.62 16.01
N ARG A 99 18.20 -10.63 16.86
CA ARG A 99 17.58 -11.89 17.34
C ARG A 99 16.57 -12.48 16.36
N GLN A 100 15.96 -11.66 15.52
CA GLN A 100 14.83 -12.06 14.68
C GLN A 100 15.22 -12.33 13.22
N VAL A 101 16.34 -11.79 12.75
CA VAL A 101 16.90 -12.10 11.42
C VAL A 101 17.99 -13.13 11.58
N VAL A 102 17.76 -14.34 11.08
CA VAL A 102 18.69 -15.47 11.17
C VAL A 102 19.13 -15.87 9.77
N ILE A 103 20.44 -15.92 9.58
CA ILE A 103 21.06 -16.37 8.33
C ILE A 103 21.95 -17.57 8.62
N ALA A 104 21.77 -18.66 7.86
CA ALA A 104 22.67 -19.80 7.90
C ALA A 104 23.28 -20.03 6.52
N ALA A 105 24.59 -20.22 6.49
CA ALA A 105 25.37 -20.56 5.31
C ALA A 105 25.76 -22.03 5.36
N ASP A 106 25.37 -22.80 4.35
CA ASP A 106 25.60 -24.26 4.25
C ASP A 106 25.20 -25.01 5.55
N GLY A 107 24.03 -24.65 6.09
CA GLY A 107 23.45 -25.25 7.30
C GLY A 107 24.08 -24.80 8.63
N LYS A 108 25.04 -23.88 8.60
CA LYS A 108 25.65 -23.31 9.83
C LYS A 108 25.14 -21.87 10.02
N VAL A 109 24.58 -21.59 11.19
CA VAL A 109 24.15 -20.24 11.54
C VAL A 109 25.35 -19.29 11.51
N ALA A 110 25.27 -18.27 10.69
CA ALA A 110 26.29 -17.23 10.60
C ALA A 110 26.26 -16.37 11.87
N LYS A 111 27.44 -16.08 12.43
CA LYS A 111 27.53 -15.20 13.59
C LYS A 111 27.60 -13.75 13.14
N ASP A 112 26.81 -12.91 13.79
CA ASP A 112 26.89 -11.46 13.62
C ASP A 112 28.25 -10.95 14.10
N LYS A 113 28.88 -10.14 13.27
CA LYS A 113 30.12 -9.43 13.60
C LYS A 113 29.85 -8.02 14.07
N SER A 114 28.92 -7.34 13.38
CA SER A 114 28.53 -5.99 13.70
C SER A 114 27.08 -5.76 13.30
N ILE A 115 26.43 -4.83 14.00
CA ILE A 115 25.12 -4.30 13.67
C ILE A 115 25.17 -2.79 13.76
N SER A 116 24.52 -2.11 12.83
CA SER A 116 24.39 -0.66 12.84
C SER A 116 23.05 -0.27 12.23
N SER A 117 22.49 0.82 12.71
CA SER A 117 21.25 1.34 12.13
C SER A 117 21.32 2.84 11.94
N CYS A 118 20.55 3.34 10.97
CA CYS A 118 20.39 4.76 10.70
C CYS A 118 18.95 5.06 10.26
N LEU A 119 18.54 6.30 10.51
CA LEU A 119 17.34 6.89 9.98
C LEU A 119 17.74 7.67 8.72
N ASP A 120 17.15 7.29 7.57
CA ASP A 120 17.42 7.93 6.29
C ASP A 120 16.61 9.24 6.10
N GLU A 121 16.96 10.02 5.07
CA GLU A 121 16.27 11.27 4.73
C GLU A 121 14.80 11.07 4.28
N ASN A 122 14.41 9.82 3.96
CA ASN A 122 13.07 9.47 3.53
C ASN A 122 12.21 8.91 4.68
N ASN A 123 12.66 9.06 5.91
CA ASN A 123 11.98 8.56 7.11
C ASN A 123 11.87 7.02 7.13
N ASN A 124 12.90 6.31 6.62
CA ASN A 124 13.05 4.87 6.75
C ASN A 124 14.17 4.54 7.72
N VAL A 125 14.03 3.41 8.37
CA VAL A 125 15.05 2.83 9.23
C VAL A 125 15.80 1.75 8.46
N GLU A 126 17.09 1.95 8.25
CA GLU A 126 17.98 0.91 7.74
C GLU A 126 18.75 0.28 8.89
N VAL A 127 18.68 -1.07 8.97
CA VAL A 127 19.48 -1.86 9.90
C VAL A 127 20.40 -2.77 9.11
N ARG A 128 21.70 -2.57 9.26
CA ARG A 128 22.74 -3.34 8.60
C ARG A 128 23.36 -4.33 9.58
N LEU A 129 23.40 -5.59 9.17
CA LEU A 129 24.03 -6.68 9.89
C LEU A 129 25.16 -7.26 9.04
N ASP A 130 26.35 -7.38 9.60
CA ASP A 130 27.48 -8.05 8.97
C ASP A 130 27.69 -9.42 9.61
N PHE A 131 27.77 -10.46 8.79
CA PHE A 131 27.95 -11.83 9.21
C PHE A 131 29.29 -12.38 8.71
N GLY A 132 29.95 -13.18 9.53
CA GLY A 132 31.16 -13.88 9.15
C GLY A 132 30.89 -15.10 8.28
N ALA A 133 30.79 -14.92 6.96
CA ALA A 133 30.67 -16.03 6.01
C ALA A 133 31.33 -15.64 4.68
N THR A 134 32.32 -16.40 4.27
CA THR A 134 33.15 -16.03 3.10
C THR A 134 32.87 -16.84 1.84
N VAL A 135 32.50 -18.10 1.97
CA VAL A 135 32.19 -19.01 0.84
C VAL A 135 31.03 -19.89 1.27
N PHE A 136 29.98 -19.90 0.48
CA PHE A 136 28.79 -20.73 0.74
C PHE A 136 28.11 -21.11 -0.58
N SER A 137 27.49 -22.27 -0.60
CA SER A 137 26.71 -22.78 -1.74
C SER A 137 25.21 -22.59 -1.54
N SER A 138 24.78 -22.48 -0.28
CA SER A 138 23.38 -22.25 0.07
C SER A 138 23.25 -21.26 1.22
N LEU A 139 22.24 -20.40 1.14
CA LEU A 139 21.83 -19.52 2.24
C LEU A 139 20.42 -19.88 2.67
N GLU A 140 20.27 -20.23 3.94
CA GLU A 140 18.97 -20.31 4.58
C GLU A 140 18.72 -19.03 5.35
N ILE A 141 17.64 -18.35 5.02
CA ILE A 141 17.26 -17.04 5.58
C ILE A 141 15.94 -17.19 6.29
N GLN A 142 15.89 -16.78 7.56
CA GLN A 142 14.66 -16.68 8.33
C GLN A 142 14.51 -15.27 8.89
N SER A 143 13.38 -14.63 8.60
CA SER A 143 13.03 -13.31 9.10
C SER A 143 11.78 -13.36 9.97
N LYS A 144 11.97 -13.65 11.27
CA LYS A 144 10.89 -13.72 12.27
C LYS A 144 10.27 -12.36 12.54
N ILE A 145 10.96 -11.27 12.17
CA ILE A 145 10.55 -9.90 12.41
C ILE A 145 9.18 -9.60 11.81
N ILE A 146 8.81 -10.25 10.70
CA ILE A 146 7.54 -10.07 10.00
C ILE A 146 6.34 -10.39 10.90
N ALA A 147 6.51 -11.35 11.82
CA ALA A 147 5.45 -11.73 12.77
C ALA A 147 5.21 -10.66 13.87
N SER A 148 6.18 -9.76 14.08
CA SER A 148 6.08 -8.63 15.02
C SER A 148 5.57 -7.35 14.37
N LEU A 149 5.30 -7.37 13.06
CA LEU A 149 4.80 -6.24 12.26
C LEU A 149 3.29 -6.36 12.03
N PRO A 150 2.61 -5.29 11.57
CA PRO A 150 1.17 -5.31 11.37
C PRO A 150 0.67 -6.47 10.50
N LEU A 151 -0.54 -6.92 10.75
CA LEU A 151 -1.15 -8.03 10.01
C LEU A 151 -1.16 -7.76 8.49
N GLY A 152 -0.68 -8.74 7.73
CA GLY A 152 -0.57 -8.60 6.27
C GLY A 152 0.77 -8.08 5.79
N HIS A 153 1.65 -7.61 6.67
CA HIS A 153 2.99 -7.14 6.32
C HIS A 153 3.74 -8.17 5.47
N ARG A 154 4.47 -7.67 4.47
CA ARG A 154 5.30 -8.45 3.56
C ARG A 154 6.73 -7.96 3.63
N GLN A 155 7.68 -8.86 3.43
CA GLN A 155 9.09 -8.52 3.32
C GLN A 155 9.66 -9.02 2.00
N TYR A 156 10.22 -8.10 1.22
CA TYR A 156 10.88 -8.43 -0.03
C TYR A 156 12.34 -8.80 0.25
N LEU A 157 12.63 -10.09 0.14
CA LEU A 157 13.99 -10.62 0.27
C LEU A 157 14.68 -10.61 -1.09
N GLN A 158 15.86 -10.02 -1.13
CA GLN A 158 16.78 -10.08 -2.26
C GLN A 158 18.12 -10.65 -1.81
N VAL A 159 18.67 -11.58 -2.59
CA VAL A 159 20.08 -11.98 -2.46
C VAL A 159 20.81 -11.51 -3.72
N GLN A 160 21.88 -10.77 -3.53
CA GLN A 160 22.70 -10.22 -4.60
C GLN A 160 24.02 -10.98 -4.71
N ASN A 161 24.64 -10.94 -5.89
CA ASN A 161 26.01 -11.38 -6.08
C ASN A 161 27.00 -10.25 -5.70
N SER A 162 28.31 -10.51 -5.79
CA SER A 162 29.34 -9.51 -5.49
C SER A 162 29.33 -8.31 -6.44
N ALA A 163 28.75 -8.44 -7.62
CA ALA A 163 28.55 -7.35 -8.58
C ALA A 163 27.31 -6.49 -8.26
N GLY A 164 26.49 -6.89 -7.28
CA GLY A 164 25.25 -6.19 -6.92
C GLY A 164 24.03 -6.60 -7.75
N GLU A 165 24.15 -7.64 -8.58
CA GLU A 165 23.02 -8.17 -9.35
C GLU A 165 22.18 -9.10 -8.48
N THR A 166 20.86 -8.96 -8.54
CA THR A 166 19.94 -9.82 -7.80
C THR A 166 19.93 -11.23 -8.37
N VAL A 167 20.29 -12.20 -7.55
CA VAL A 167 20.43 -13.60 -7.92
C VAL A 167 19.32 -14.48 -7.35
N PHE A 168 18.64 -14.00 -6.34
CA PHE A 168 17.46 -14.65 -5.75
C PHE A 168 16.56 -13.58 -5.16
N GLU A 169 15.25 -13.76 -5.33
CA GLU A 169 14.25 -12.89 -4.72
C GLU A 169 13.04 -13.67 -4.23
N ARG A 170 12.46 -13.22 -3.14
CA ARG A 170 11.26 -13.82 -2.59
C ARG A 170 10.48 -12.83 -1.73
N LEU A 171 9.14 -12.90 -1.83
CA LEU A 171 8.26 -12.19 -0.92
C LEU A 171 7.94 -13.07 0.28
N LEU A 172 8.43 -12.69 1.46
CA LEU A 172 8.18 -13.36 2.73
C LEU A 172 6.91 -12.84 3.40
N SER A 173 6.37 -13.64 4.31
CA SER A 173 5.20 -13.30 5.13
C SER A 173 5.32 -13.95 6.50
N ALA A 174 4.50 -13.55 7.47
CA ALA A 174 4.49 -14.14 8.81
C ALA A 174 4.26 -15.66 8.81
N SER A 175 3.51 -16.19 7.81
CA SER A 175 3.29 -17.65 7.65
C SER A 175 4.35 -18.34 6.79
N ALA A 176 5.24 -17.59 6.13
CA ALA A 176 6.30 -18.08 5.26
C ALA A 176 7.54 -17.19 5.45
N ASP A 177 8.09 -17.20 6.67
CA ASP A 177 9.19 -16.35 7.13
C ASP A 177 10.58 -16.93 6.81
N ARG A 178 10.66 -18.15 6.27
CA ARG A 178 11.90 -18.87 5.94
C ARG A 178 11.99 -19.23 4.47
N THR A 179 13.22 -19.18 3.94
CA THR A 179 13.53 -19.62 2.59
C THR A 179 14.98 -20.06 2.47
N THR A 180 15.29 -20.82 1.42
CA THR A 180 16.65 -21.23 1.08
C THR A 180 16.97 -20.72 -0.32
N ALA A 181 18.05 -19.96 -0.45
CA ALA A 181 18.63 -19.54 -1.72
C ALA A 181 19.84 -20.43 -2.03
N GLN A 182 19.81 -21.10 -3.17
CA GLN A 182 20.97 -21.83 -3.68
C GLN A 182 21.89 -20.87 -4.43
N MET A 183 23.17 -20.89 -4.12
CA MET A 183 24.20 -20.06 -4.78
C MET A 183 25.01 -20.94 -5.72
N PRO A 184 24.75 -20.94 -7.03
CA PRO A 184 25.55 -21.71 -7.97
C PRO A 184 26.94 -21.10 -8.14
N HIS A 185 27.89 -21.99 -8.44
CA HIS A 185 29.31 -21.63 -8.59
C HIS A 185 29.65 -20.92 -9.91
N THR A 186 28.68 -20.67 -10.80
CA THR A 186 28.95 -20.06 -12.13
C THR A 186 27.76 -19.23 -12.63
N ASN A 187 28.08 -18.08 -13.16
CA ASN A 187 27.26 -17.14 -13.98
C ASN A 187 25.73 -17.27 -13.85
N TRP A 188 25.16 -16.42 -12.99
CA TRP A 188 23.72 -16.26 -12.83
C TRP A 188 23.11 -15.50 -14.01
N SER A 189 22.47 -16.21 -14.90
CA SER A 189 21.36 -15.65 -15.65
C SER A 189 20.08 -15.91 -14.86
N THR A 190 19.29 -14.90 -14.61
CA THR A 190 17.93 -15.02 -14.08
C THR A 190 17.18 -16.07 -14.87
N THR A 191 16.85 -17.20 -14.26
CA THR A 191 16.14 -18.26 -14.96
C THR A 191 14.72 -17.80 -15.25
N ALA A 192 14.13 -18.24 -16.35
CA ALA A 192 12.73 -17.93 -16.69
C ALA A 192 11.77 -18.24 -15.52
N VAL A 193 12.11 -19.23 -14.69
CA VAL A 193 11.35 -19.62 -13.49
C VAL A 193 11.36 -18.52 -12.41
N GLU A 194 12.48 -17.82 -12.21
CA GLU A 194 12.57 -16.73 -11.24
C GLU A 194 11.81 -15.50 -11.72
N SER A 195 11.90 -15.18 -13.00
CA SER A 195 11.12 -14.10 -13.61
C SER A 195 9.61 -14.37 -13.52
N VAL A 196 9.14 -15.61 -13.74
CA VAL A 196 7.73 -15.98 -13.55
C VAL A 196 7.32 -15.90 -12.10
N ARG A 197 8.18 -16.31 -11.17
CA ARG A 197 7.92 -16.23 -9.73
C ARG A 197 7.84 -14.79 -9.25
N SER A 198 8.76 -13.93 -9.69
CA SER A 198 8.73 -12.50 -9.45
C SER A 198 7.42 -11.88 -9.97
N PHE A 199 7.09 -12.14 -11.23
CA PHE A 199 5.85 -11.69 -11.85
C PHE A 199 4.61 -12.07 -11.01
N THR A 200 4.47 -13.34 -10.62
CA THR A 200 3.32 -13.81 -9.83
C THR A 200 3.27 -13.21 -8.43
N ASN A 201 4.42 -12.98 -7.80
CA ASN A 201 4.51 -12.35 -6.49
C ASN A 201 4.00 -10.91 -6.53
N PHE A 202 4.48 -10.09 -7.48
CA PHE A 202 4.06 -8.70 -7.63
C PHE A 202 2.64 -8.57 -8.16
N LEU A 203 2.19 -9.46 -9.03
CA LEU A 203 0.80 -9.55 -9.44
C LEU A 203 -0.13 -9.79 -8.23
N SER A 204 0.21 -10.79 -7.40
CA SER A 204 -0.54 -11.08 -6.18
C SER A 204 -0.52 -9.92 -5.19
N LEU A 205 0.62 -9.22 -5.08
CA LEU A 205 0.75 -8.03 -4.24
C LEU A 205 -0.19 -6.92 -4.71
N GLY A 206 -0.26 -6.65 -6.03
CA GLY A 206 -1.17 -5.66 -6.61
C GLY A 206 -2.64 -5.99 -6.39
N VAL A 207 -3.03 -7.26 -6.57
CA VAL A 207 -4.40 -7.72 -6.27
C VAL A 207 -4.72 -7.50 -4.78
N LYS A 208 -3.82 -7.91 -3.89
CA LYS A 208 -4.00 -7.74 -2.44
C LYS A 208 -4.06 -6.27 -2.04
N HIS A 209 -3.21 -5.42 -2.60
CA HIS A 209 -3.22 -3.98 -2.36
C HIS A 209 -4.62 -3.38 -2.56
N ILE A 210 -5.32 -3.75 -3.65
CA ILE A 210 -6.70 -3.30 -3.88
C ILE A 210 -7.69 -3.95 -2.91
N LEU A 211 -7.57 -5.26 -2.65
CA LEU A 211 -8.55 -5.96 -1.82
C LEU A 211 -8.42 -5.64 -0.32
N THR A 212 -7.25 -5.20 0.13
CA THR A 212 -6.99 -4.83 1.54
C THR A 212 -6.93 -3.32 1.76
N GLY A 213 -6.74 -2.52 0.70
CA GLY A 213 -6.74 -1.06 0.75
C GLY A 213 -8.17 -0.52 0.87
N TYR A 214 -8.62 -0.21 2.08
CA TYR A 214 -9.97 0.32 2.33
C TYR A 214 -10.24 1.61 1.56
N ASP A 215 -9.22 2.46 1.35
CA ASP A 215 -9.30 3.67 0.53
C ASP A 215 -9.66 3.35 -0.91
N HIS A 216 -8.96 2.38 -1.49
CA HIS A 216 -9.20 1.95 -2.87
C HIS A 216 -10.58 1.30 -3.03
N LEU A 217 -10.99 0.48 -2.05
CA LEU A 217 -12.32 -0.14 -2.07
C LEU A 217 -13.44 0.90 -1.94
N LEU A 218 -13.29 1.88 -1.03
CA LEU A 218 -14.29 2.92 -0.82
C LEU A 218 -14.35 3.89 -2.02
N PHE A 219 -13.18 4.27 -2.56
CA PHE A 219 -13.09 5.06 -3.78
C PHE A 219 -13.73 4.35 -4.97
N LEU A 220 -13.40 3.08 -5.19
CA LEU A 220 -13.96 2.26 -6.26
C LEU A 220 -15.46 2.09 -6.10
N LEU A 221 -15.97 1.82 -4.89
CA LEU A 221 -17.40 1.75 -4.61
C LEU A 221 -18.10 3.07 -4.97
N GLY A 222 -17.53 4.20 -4.59
CA GLY A 222 -18.04 5.53 -4.94
C GLY A 222 -18.13 5.73 -6.46
N LEU A 223 -17.15 5.23 -7.22
CA LEU A 223 -17.18 5.29 -8.68
C LEU A 223 -18.23 4.35 -9.29
N LEU A 224 -18.37 3.13 -8.76
CA LEU A 224 -19.24 2.08 -9.30
C LEU A 224 -20.72 2.32 -9.00
N VAL A 225 -21.07 2.92 -7.85
CA VAL A 225 -22.45 3.18 -7.42
C VAL A 225 -23.24 3.94 -8.48
N VAL A 226 -22.62 4.81 -9.25
CA VAL A 226 -23.27 5.58 -10.32
C VAL A 226 -22.96 5.05 -11.73
N ALA A 227 -22.06 4.05 -11.89
CA ALA A 227 -21.68 3.51 -13.19
C ALA A 227 -22.89 2.88 -13.92
N ARG A 228 -23.12 3.28 -15.19
CA ARG A 228 -24.29 2.83 -15.99
C ARG A 228 -24.03 1.56 -16.80
N GLY A 229 -22.78 1.16 -17.00
CA GLY A 229 -22.42 -0.01 -17.80
C GLY A 229 -21.01 -0.49 -17.53
N PHE A 230 -20.76 -1.76 -17.85
CA PHE A 230 -19.47 -2.41 -17.62
C PHE A 230 -18.32 -1.67 -18.34
N PHE A 231 -18.48 -1.33 -19.61
CA PHE A 231 -17.44 -0.61 -20.37
C PHE A 231 -17.16 0.80 -19.82
N SER A 232 -18.18 1.47 -19.28
CA SER A 232 -17.98 2.76 -18.61
C SER A 232 -17.17 2.60 -17.33
N ALA A 233 -17.44 1.56 -16.53
CA ALA A 233 -16.70 1.24 -15.34
C ALA A 233 -15.25 0.84 -15.69
N LEU A 234 -15.07 -0.01 -16.71
CA LEU A 234 -13.74 -0.43 -17.17
C LEU A 234 -12.89 0.76 -17.62
N ASN A 235 -13.46 1.68 -18.42
CA ASN A 235 -12.74 2.89 -18.86
C ASN A 235 -12.28 3.76 -17.67
N ILE A 236 -13.10 3.89 -16.64
CA ILE A 236 -12.78 4.61 -15.40
C ILE A 236 -11.63 3.89 -14.66
N ILE A 237 -11.72 2.57 -14.50
CA ILE A 237 -10.72 1.73 -13.83
C ILE A 237 -9.37 1.83 -14.56
N THR A 238 -9.36 1.58 -15.87
CA THR A 238 -8.14 1.61 -16.67
C THR A 238 -7.50 3.00 -16.69
N SER A 239 -8.30 4.08 -16.77
CA SER A 239 -7.78 5.46 -16.66
C SER A 239 -7.07 5.70 -15.33
N PHE A 240 -7.65 5.22 -14.22
CA PHE A 240 -7.02 5.28 -12.91
C PHE A 240 -5.70 4.48 -12.88
N THR A 241 -5.72 3.23 -13.34
CA THR A 241 -4.55 2.35 -13.30
C THR A 241 -3.39 2.89 -14.14
N ILE A 242 -3.67 3.46 -15.32
CA ILE A 242 -2.63 4.09 -16.15
C ILE A 242 -1.99 5.27 -15.41
N ALA A 243 -2.80 6.17 -14.86
CA ALA A 243 -2.31 7.31 -14.10
C ALA A 243 -1.51 6.90 -12.86
N HIS A 244 -2.04 5.94 -12.09
CA HIS A 244 -1.38 5.33 -10.94
C HIS A 244 -0.03 4.73 -11.33
N SER A 245 0.04 3.98 -12.43
CA SER A 245 1.27 3.36 -12.93
C SER A 245 2.35 4.40 -13.27
N ILE A 246 1.96 5.52 -13.89
CA ILE A 246 2.87 6.60 -14.24
C ILE A 246 3.51 7.19 -12.98
N THR A 247 2.70 7.58 -12.00
CA THR A 247 3.21 8.22 -10.77
C THR A 247 3.94 7.23 -9.88
N LEU A 248 3.49 5.99 -9.81
CA LEU A 248 4.21 4.93 -9.10
C LEU A 248 5.62 4.73 -9.69
N ALA A 249 5.75 4.69 -11.03
CA ALA A 249 7.04 4.59 -11.70
C ALA A 249 7.93 5.81 -11.43
N VAL A 250 7.38 7.02 -11.59
CA VAL A 250 8.09 8.29 -11.36
C VAL A 250 8.59 8.39 -9.91
N ALA A 251 7.77 8.00 -8.94
CA ALA A 251 8.12 8.06 -7.54
C ALA A 251 9.09 6.95 -7.11
N THR A 252 8.94 5.73 -7.66
CA THR A 252 9.87 4.62 -7.39
C THR A 252 11.26 4.89 -7.98
N LEU A 253 11.32 5.53 -9.15
CA LEU A 253 12.57 6.00 -9.78
C LEU A 253 13.19 7.25 -9.11
N ARG A 254 12.57 7.76 -8.05
CA ARG A 254 13.00 8.96 -7.31
C ARG A 254 13.04 10.25 -8.16
N LEU A 255 12.31 10.30 -9.28
CA LEU A 255 12.25 11.49 -10.12
C LEU A 255 11.42 12.60 -9.45
N VAL A 256 10.37 12.21 -8.72
CA VAL A 256 9.55 13.10 -7.89
C VAL A 256 9.24 12.39 -6.58
N GLN A 257 9.43 13.09 -5.47
CA GLN A 257 9.12 12.58 -4.14
C GLN A 257 8.15 13.55 -3.46
N ILE A 258 7.00 13.03 -3.04
CA ILE A 258 6.00 13.79 -2.28
C ILE A 258 5.86 13.11 -0.92
N PRO A 259 6.02 13.83 0.19
CA PRO A 259 5.88 13.27 1.53
C PRO A 259 4.48 12.67 1.75
N SER A 260 4.41 11.54 2.46
CA SER A 260 3.14 10.83 2.78
C SER A 260 2.14 11.75 3.48
N ARG A 261 2.60 12.65 4.33
CA ARG A 261 1.78 13.68 5.00
C ARG A 261 0.98 14.59 4.05
N ILE A 262 1.36 14.67 2.77
CA ILE A 262 0.62 15.40 1.74
C ILE A 262 -0.22 14.44 0.91
N VAL A 263 0.33 13.30 0.54
CA VAL A 263 -0.32 12.33 -0.36
C VAL A 263 -1.54 11.69 0.32
N GLU A 264 -1.42 11.25 1.56
CA GLU A 264 -2.50 10.55 2.27
C GLU A 264 -3.76 11.43 2.48
N PRO A 265 -3.67 12.71 2.92
CA PRO A 265 -4.82 13.60 2.93
C PRO A 265 -5.43 13.83 1.54
N LEU A 266 -4.63 13.92 0.48
CA LEU A 266 -5.13 14.09 -0.89
C LEU A 266 -5.87 12.84 -1.38
N ILE A 267 -5.43 11.65 -1.00
CA ILE A 267 -6.16 10.39 -1.25
C ILE A 267 -7.53 10.44 -0.57
N ALA A 268 -7.58 10.76 0.71
CA ALA A 268 -8.86 10.88 1.44
C ALA A 268 -9.76 11.96 0.86
N ALA A 269 -9.21 13.12 0.47
CA ALA A 269 -9.95 14.18 -0.20
C ALA A 269 -10.56 13.74 -1.55
N SER A 270 -9.87 12.89 -2.31
CA SER A 270 -10.38 12.32 -3.57
C SER A 270 -11.62 11.45 -3.34
N ILE A 271 -11.66 10.68 -2.25
CA ILE A 271 -12.80 9.85 -1.85
C ILE A 271 -14.01 10.75 -1.51
N VAL A 272 -13.78 11.80 -0.69
CA VAL A 272 -14.80 12.80 -0.38
C VAL A 272 -15.35 13.45 -1.64
N PHE A 273 -14.48 13.86 -2.55
CA PHE A 273 -14.88 14.48 -3.81
C PHE A 273 -15.80 13.58 -4.62
N VAL A 274 -15.47 12.30 -4.80
CA VAL A 274 -16.31 11.34 -5.55
C VAL A 274 -17.68 11.17 -4.89
N GLY A 275 -17.72 11.06 -3.56
CA GLY A 275 -18.98 10.98 -2.83
C GLY A 275 -19.85 12.22 -2.98
N VAL A 276 -19.27 13.41 -2.86
CA VAL A 276 -19.96 14.70 -3.04
C VAL A 276 -20.44 14.88 -4.50
N GLU A 277 -19.61 14.55 -5.48
CA GLU A 277 -20.00 14.61 -6.90
C GLU A 277 -21.21 13.71 -7.17
N ASN A 278 -21.26 12.51 -6.62
CA ASN A 278 -22.39 11.60 -6.75
C ASN A 278 -23.68 12.18 -6.14
N LEU A 279 -23.58 12.87 -4.99
CA LEU A 279 -24.72 13.51 -4.34
C LEU A 279 -25.26 14.72 -5.12
N LEU A 280 -24.38 15.52 -5.71
CA LEU A 280 -24.75 16.77 -6.37
C LEU A 280 -25.23 16.59 -7.81
N ARG A 281 -24.60 15.69 -8.57
CA ARG A 281 -24.84 15.61 -10.03
C ARG A 281 -25.82 14.54 -10.47
N GLY A 282 -26.01 13.47 -9.71
CA GLY A 282 -26.95 12.36 -10.02
C GLY A 282 -26.67 11.61 -11.34
N GLU A 283 -25.90 12.20 -12.26
CA GLU A 283 -25.51 11.68 -13.56
C GLU A 283 -23.99 11.68 -13.74
N ILE A 284 -23.45 10.67 -14.44
CA ILE A 284 -22.03 10.55 -14.71
C ILE A 284 -21.63 11.57 -15.79
N PRO A 285 -20.72 12.50 -15.48
CA PRO A 285 -20.14 13.37 -16.51
C PRO A 285 -19.40 12.52 -17.57
N LYS A 286 -19.51 12.89 -18.84
CA LYS A 286 -18.79 12.21 -19.93
C LYS A 286 -17.27 12.22 -19.73
N SER A 287 -16.74 13.19 -18.97
CA SER A 287 -15.32 13.39 -18.66
C SER A 287 -14.87 12.78 -17.34
N ARG A 288 -15.67 11.89 -16.71
CA ARG A 288 -15.33 11.29 -15.39
C ARG A 288 -14.00 10.54 -15.40
N TRP A 289 -13.64 9.93 -16.53
CA TRP A 289 -12.34 9.29 -16.71
C TRP A 289 -11.15 10.24 -16.49
N LEU A 290 -11.30 11.53 -16.86
CA LEU A 290 -10.28 12.57 -16.65
C LEU A 290 -10.08 12.87 -15.16
N VAL A 291 -11.18 12.97 -14.41
CA VAL A 291 -11.15 13.17 -12.95
C VAL A 291 -10.50 11.96 -12.27
N THR A 292 -10.89 10.76 -12.69
CA THR A 292 -10.33 9.51 -12.17
C THR A 292 -8.85 9.36 -12.52
N PHE A 293 -8.45 9.79 -13.72
CA PHE A 293 -7.04 9.87 -14.10
C PHE A 293 -6.26 10.80 -13.15
N GLY A 294 -6.78 12.01 -12.87
CA GLY A 294 -6.17 12.94 -11.91
C GLY A 294 -6.00 12.33 -10.52
N PHE A 295 -7.01 11.60 -10.03
CA PHE A 295 -6.91 10.90 -8.75
C PHE A 295 -5.94 9.72 -8.79
N GLY A 296 -5.86 8.99 -9.90
CA GLY A 296 -4.86 7.95 -10.12
C GLY A 296 -3.43 8.48 -9.97
N LEU A 297 -3.15 9.69 -10.48
CA LEU A 297 -1.85 10.34 -10.29
C LEU A 297 -1.52 10.57 -8.81
N ILE A 298 -2.50 10.94 -7.99
CA ILE A 298 -2.31 11.14 -6.56
C ILE A 298 -2.07 9.81 -5.85
N HIS A 299 -2.92 8.81 -6.10
CA HIS A 299 -2.86 7.50 -5.45
C HIS A 299 -1.56 6.73 -5.74
N GLY A 300 -0.96 6.91 -6.94
CA GLY A 300 0.30 6.24 -7.29
C GLY A 300 1.49 6.69 -6.44
N PHE A 301 1.47 7.89 -5.88
CA PHE A 301 2.49 8.32 -4.93
C PHE A 301 2.35 7.62 -3.56
N GLY A 302 1.13 7.20 -3.17
CA GLY A 302 0.87 6.62 -1.85
C GLY A 302 1.57 5.29 -1.62
N PHE A 303 1.75 4.46 -2.66
CA PHE A 303 2.40 3.14 -2.54
C PHE A 303 3.89 3.14 -2.94
N ALA A 304 4.40 4.24 -3.44
CA ALA A 304 5.76 4.31 -3.93
C ALA A 304 6.82 4.19 -2.82
N SER A 305 6.53 4.65 -1.61
CA SER A 305 7.38 4.46 -0.44
C SER A 305 7.55 2.96 -0.13
N ALA A 306 6.45 2.22 -0.05
CA ALA A 306 6.46 0.78 0.21
C ALA A 306 7.26 -0.01 -0.84
N LEU A 307 7.12 0.34 -2.13
CA LEU A 307 7.92 -0.30 -3.19
C LEU A 307 9.41 0.06 -3.12
N ARG A 308 9.76 1.29 -2.71
CA ARG A 308 11.16 1.69 -2.49
C ARG A 308 11.75 0.99 -1.28
N GLU A 309 11.00 0.90 -0.19
CA GLU A 309 11.37 0.16 1.02
C GLU A 309 11.61 -1.32 0.72
N ALA A 310 10.86 -1.89 -0.24
CA ALA A 310 11.11 -3.21 -0.78
C ALA A 310 12.41 -3.32 -1.62
N GLY A 311 13.19 -2.25 -1.77
CA GLY A 311 14.46 -2.29 -2.51
C GLY A 311 14.33 -2.46 -4.02
N ILE A 312 13.12 -2.35 -4.58
CA ILE A 312 12.86 -2.59 -6.01
C ILE A 312 13.63 -1.61 -6.90
N ALA A 313 13.85 -0.40 -6.41
CA ALA A 313 14.61 0.63 -7.13
C ALA A 313 16.14 0.40 -7.14
N SER A 314 16.65 -0.49 -6.28
CA SER A 314 18.08 -0.73 -6.06
C SER A 314 18.60 -2.01 -6.73
N GLY A 315 17.69 -2.88 -7.22
CA GLY A 315 18.05 -4.17 -7.79
C GLY A 315 18.47 -4.08 -9.26
N ALA A 316 19.58 -4.73 -9.61
CA ALA A 316 20.05 -4.87 -11.01
C ALA A 316 19.08 -5.69 -11.90
N GLY A 317 18.09 -6.39 -11.31
CA GLY A 317 17.09 -7.19 -12.03
C GLY A 317 16.02 -6.40 -12.78
N GLY A 318 16.08 -5.07 -12.72
CA GLY A 318 15.18 -4.19 -13.48
C GLY A 318 13.84 -3.91 -12.74
N ILE A 319 13.48 -2.65 -12.67
CA ILE A 319 12.25 -2.13 -12.04
C ILE A 319 10.98 -2.43 -12.87
N VAL A 320 11.14 -2.72 -14.16
CA VAL A 320 10.03 -2.79 -15.12
C VAL A 320 9.10 -3.96 -14.84
N LEU A 321 9.64 -5.16 -14.63
CA LEU A 321 8.81 -6.36 -14.39
C LEU A 321 8.03 -6.28 -13.08
N PRO A 322 8.63 -5.93 -11.93
CA PRO A 322 7.90 -5.69 -10.69
C PRO A 322 6.79 -4.65 -10.81
N LEU A 323 7.09 -3.48 -11.39
CA LEU A 323 6.09 -2.41 -11.55
C LEU A 323 4.97 -2.82 -12.51
N PHE A 324 5.30 -3.45 -13.63
CA PHE A 324 4.30 -3.90 -14.60
C PHE A 324 3.37 -4.95 -13.98
N SER A 325 3.93 -5.99 -13.34
CA SER A 325 3.14 -7.06 -12.73
C SER A 325 2.29 -6.56 -11.55
N PHE A 326 2.82 -5.64 -10.73
CA PHE A 326 2.06 -5.00 -9.65
C PHE A 326 0.85 -4.23 -10.20
N ASN A 327 1.07 -3.34 -11.19
CA ASN A 327 -0.02 -2.54 -11.78
C ASN A 327 -1.06 -3.40 -12.51
N LEU A 328 -0.62 -4.48 -13.17
CA LEU A 328 -1.53 -5.47 -13.74
C LEU A 328 -2.37 -6.15 -12.63
N GLY A 329 -1.76 -6.43 -11.48
CA GLY A 329 -2.45 -6.93 -10.29
C GLY A 329 -3.48 -5.95 -9.73
N VAL A 330 -3.13 -4.66 -9.67
CA VAL A 330 -4.04 -3.57 -9.28
C VAL A 330 -5.27 -3.55 -10.20
N GLU A 331 -5.08 -3.56 -11.52
CA GLU A 331 -6.18 -3.56 -12.48
C GLU A 331 -7.05 -4.81 -12.36
N LEU A 332 -6.46 -5.99 -12.25
CA LEU A 332 -7.19 -7.23 -12.03
C LEU A 332 -8.01 -7.20 -10.72
N GLY A 333 -7.43 -6.71 -9.63
CA GLY A 333 -8.12 -6.54 -8.36
C GLY A 333 -9.34 -5.63 -8.48
N GLN A 334 -9.21 -4.49 -9.14
CA GLN A 334 -10.31 -3.55 -9.40
C GLN A 334 -11.39 -4.16 -10.30
N VAL A 335 -11.00 -4.87 -11.35
CA VAL A 335 -11.94 -5.57 -12.25
C VAL A 335 -12.69 -6.68 -11.50
N MET A 336 -12.01 -7.43 -10.63
CA MET A 336 -12.65 -8.45 -9.79
C MET A 336 -13.71 -7.84 -8.87
N VAL A 337 -13.40 -6.74 -8.19
CA VAL A 337 -14.36 -6.01 -7.35
C VAL A 337 -15.52 -5.48 -8.19
N ALA A 338 -15.25 -4.88 -9.35
CA ALA A 338 -16.26 -4.37 -10.24
C ALA A 338 -17.18 -5.50 -10.77
N ALA A 339 -16.62 -6.64 -11.15
CA ALA A 339 -17.38 -7.79 -11.62
C ALA A 339 -18.31 -8.38 -10.54
N ALA A 340 -17.90 -8.31 -9.27
CA ALA A 340 -18.74 -8.74 -8.15
C ALA A 340 -19.83 -7.72 -7.80
N VAL A 341 -19.49 -6.42 -7.81
CA VAL A 341 -20.35 -5.35 -7.29
C VAL A 341 -21.34 -4.82 -8.34
N LEU A 342 -20.92 -4.68 -9.62
CA LEU A 342 -21.78 -4.08 -10.67
C LEU A 342 -23.07 -4.86 -10.93
N PRO A 343 -23.09 -6.20 -11.02
CA PRO A 343 -24.34 -6.94 -11.22
C PRO A 343 -25.34 -6.68 -10.09
N ILE A 344 -24.85 -6.60 -8.85
CA ILE A 344 -25.67 -6.31 -7.67
C ILE A 344 -26.25 -4.88 -7.77
N ILE A 345 -25.41 -3.89 -8.08
CA ILE A 345 -25.86 -2.50 -8.24
C ILE A 345 -26.88 -2.38 -9.37
N TRP A 346 -26.67 -3.05 -10.51
CA TRP A 346 -27.61 -2.97 -11.64
C TRP A 346 -28.95 -3.58 -11.30
N LYS A 347 -28.96 -4.74 -10.64
CA LYS A 347 -30.20 -5.35 -10.18
C LYS A 347 -30.94 -4.49 -9.15
N LEU A 348 -30.20 -3.87 -8.23
CA LEU A 348 -30.79 -2.96 -7.25
C LEU A 348 -31.34 -1.67 -7.90
N ARG A 349 -30.76 -1.22 -9.00
CA ARG A 349 -31.24 -0.05 -9.77
C ARG A 349 -32.57 -0.26 -10.49
N GLU A 350 -33.00 -1.50 -10.69
CA GLU A 350 -34.35 -1.79 -11.18
C GLU A 350 -35.43 -1.32 -10.18
N ASN A 351 -35.05 -1.17 -8.91
CA ASN A 351 -35.93 -0.67 -7.87
C ASN A 351 -35.83 0.86 -7.74
N PRO A 352 -36.89 1.65 -8.02
CA PRO A 352 -36.89 3.09 -7.90
C PRO A 352 -36.50 3.61 -6.51
N MET A 353 -36.79 2.85 -5.47
CA MET A 353 -36.42 3.17 -4.09
C MET A 353 -34.91 3.16 -3.91
N PHE A 354 -34.20 2.26 -4.60
CA PHE A 354 -32.73 2.21 -4.55
C PHE A 354 -32.13 3.50 -5.09
N ILE A 355 -32.58 3.95 -6.27
CA ILE A 355 -32.07 5.18 -6.90
C ILE A 355 -32.39 6.41 -6.04
N ALA A 356 -33.62 6.46 -5.47
CA ALA A 356 -34.06 7.62 -4.72
C ALA A 356 -33.49 7.73 -3.31
N ARG A 357 -33.12 6.62 -2.67
CA ARG A 357 -32.72 6.59 -1.25
C ARG A 357 -31.37 5.93 -1.00
N TRP A 358 -31.14 4.73 -1.55
CA TRP A 358 -29.97 3.94 -1.20
C TRP A 358 -28.68 4.41 -1.90
N ALA A 359 -28.76 4.79 -3.18
CA ALA A 359 -27.60 5.32 -3.90
C ALA A 359 -27.07 6.63 -3.28
N PRO A 360 -27.94 7.61 -2.94
CA PRO A 360 -27.51 8.78 -2.17
C PRO A 360 -26.99 8.41 -0.75
N ALA A 361 -27.61 7.44 -0.08
CA ALA A 361 -27.15 7.00 1.24
C ALA A 361 -25.74 6.37 1.18
N CYS A 362 -25.46 5.52 0.18
CA CYS A 362 -24.11 4.99 -0.07
C CYS A 362 -23.10 6.12 -0.34
N SER A 363 -23.47 7.09 -1.18
CA SER A 363 -22.61 8.24 -1.48
C SER A 363 -22.36 9.10 -0.24
N ALA A 364 -23.36 9.29 0.62
CA ALA A 364 -23.19 9.97 1.90
C ALA A 364 -22.27 9.21 2.85
N ALA A 365 -22.37 7.88 2.89
CA ALA A 365 -21.44 7.05 3.67
C ALA A 365 -20.00 7.18 3.17
N VAL A 366 -19.79 7.22 1.84
CA VAL A 366 -18.47 7.48 1.25
C VAL A 366 -17.93 8.84 1.67
N VAL A 367 -18.76 9.90 1.68
CA VAL A 367 -18.36 11.24 2.14
C VAL A 367 -17.98 11.20 3.61
N LEU A 368 -18.79 10.56 4.48
CA LEU A 368 -18.53 10.53 5.91
C LEU A 368 -17.25 9.80 6.26
N LEU A 369 -17.03 8.61 5.69
CA LEU A 369 -15.81 7.82 5.91
C LEU A 369 -14.58 8.51 5.33
N GLY A 370 -14.69 9.05 4.11
CA GLY A 370 -13.59 9.81 3.50
C GLY A 370 -13.24 11.07 4.29
N SER A 371 -14.24 11.77 4.84
CA SER A 371 -14.02 12.94 5.70
C SER A 371 -13.38 12.57 7.04
N PHE A 372 -13.77 11.43 7.62
CA PHE A 372 -13.14 10.91 8.83
C PHE A 372 -11.64 10.66 8.59
N TRP A 373 -11.29 9.93 7.55
CA TRP A 373 -9.89 9.68 7.19
C TRP A 373 -9.13 10.95 6.80
N LEU A 374 -9.79 11.91 6.14
CA LEU A 374 -9.16 13.20 5.83
C LEU A 374 -8.75 13.94 7.09
N VAL A 375 -9.65 14.01 8.09
CA VAL A 375 -9.36 14.64 9.38
C VAL A 375 -8.26 13.89 10.12
N GLU A 376 -8.35 12.56 10.20
CA GLU A 376 -7.35 11.71 10.82
C GLU A 376 -5.94 11.98 10.25
N ARG A 377 -5.81 11.98 8.90
CA ARG A 377 -4.53 12.16 8.22
C ARG A 377 -3.99 13.59 8.22
N VAL A 378 -4.84 14.58 8.45
CA VAL A 378 -4.40 15.99 8.58
C VAL A 378 -3.93 16.30 10.00
N TYR A 379 -4.54 15.69 11.02
CA TYR A 379 -4.30 16.06 12.43
C TYR A 379 -3.51 15.01 13.22
N MET A 380 -3.40 13.76 12.72
CA MET A 380 -2.74 12.66 13.44
C MET A 380 -1.46 12.14 12.74
N ASN A 381 -1.07 12.74 11.56
CA ASN A 381 0.16 12.38 10.83
C ASN A 381 1.17 13.52 10.85
#